data_4b6444731736ed40b35d9e2218304ad0
#
_entry.id   4b6444731736ed40b35d9e2218304ad0
#
_cell.length_a   1.000
_cell.length_b   1.000
_cell.length_c   1.000
_cell.angle_alpha   90.00
_cell.angle_beta   90.00
_cell.angle_gamma   90.00
#
_symmetry.space_group_name_H-M   'P 1'
#
loop_
_entity.id
_entity.type
_entity.pdbx_description
1 polymer ?
#
loop_
_entity_poly.entity_id
_entity_poly.type
_entity_poly.pdbx_seq_one_letter_code
_entity_poly.pdbx_strand_id
1 'polypeptide(L)'
;MRFKFPNYLTIGRIIIVPIFVFTFYLPGFYGDILPFTLFVIASFTDFLDGLLARMYKEESKLGELLDPIADKIIVATALLLLVMDQTIKNYEVIAAIIILTREILISGLREFLAKGKIKLPGSNLAKLKTFLQMFSISLLLLGDTGNKILNFQDYNAQTIGIILLWLSALLTLYTGYDYLRKGIDHAISEDSKD
;
A
#
# COMPACT_ATOMS: atom_id res chain seq x y z
N MET A 1 -7.53 24.80 -16.97
CA MET A 1 -6.58 23.90 -16.26
C MET A 1 -6.18 22.79 -17.22
N ARG A 2 -4.93 22.72 -17.69
CA ARG A 2 -4.44 21.55 -18.43
C ARG A 2 -4.08 20.47 -17.39
N PHE A 3 -4.91 19.45 -17.26
CA PHE A 3 -4.55 18.26 -16.48
C PHE A 3 -3.38 17.57 -17.18
N LYS A 4 -2.29 17.34 -16.44
CA LYS A 4 -1.14 16.58 -16.92
C LYS A 4 -1.43 15.08 -16.84
N PHE A 5 -0.86 14.27 -17.71
CA PHE A 5 -1.10 12.83 -17.81
C PHE A 5 -1.03 12.08 -16.46
N PRO A 6 -0.06 12.35 -15.56
CA PRO A 6 -0.03 11.70 -14.25
C PRO A 6 -1.28 11.92 -13.40
N ASN A 7 -1.90 13.09 -13.46
CA ASN A 7 -3.11 13.38 -12.66
C ASN A 7 -4.29 12.47 -13.02
N TYR A 8 -4.42 12.06 -14.29
CA TYR A 8 -5.49 11.15 -14.71
C TYR A 8 -5.32 9.76 -14.11
N LEU A 9 -4.08 9.30 -13.94
CA LEU A 9 -3.79 7.99 -13.35
C LEU A 9 -4.09 7.98 -11.84
N THR A 10 -3.73 9.05 -11.12
CA THR A 10 -4.05 9.20 -9.70
C THR A 10 -5.56 9.28 -9.46
N ILE A 11 -6.29 10.09 -10.25
CA ILE A 11 -7.75 10.18 -10.17
C ILE A 11 -8.38 8.83 -10.54
N GLY A 12 -7.85 8.16 -11.57
CA GLY A 12 -8.27 6.83 -11.97
C GLY A 12 -8.17 5.82 -10.83
N ARG A 13 -7.05 5.84 -10.06
CA ARG A 13 -6.91 4.99 -8.87
C ARG A 13 -7.96 5.27 -7.80
N ILE A 14 -8.30 6.52 -7.53
CA ILE A 14 -9.34 6.87 -6.57
C ILE A 14 -10.71 6.34 -7.04
N ILE A 15 -11.00 6.42 -8.35
CA ILE A 15 -12.24 5.90 -8.94
C ILE A 15 -12.27 4.37 -8.92
N ILE A 16 -11.12 3.71 -9.05
CA ILE A 16 -11.02 2.24 -8.97
C ILE A 16 -11.45 1.73 -7.59
N VAL A 17 -11.21 2.48 -6.50
CA VAL A 17 -11.54 2.02 -5.13
C VAL A 17 -13.01 1.63 -4.95
N PRO A 18 -14.02 2.43 -5.27
CA PRO A 18 -15.40 1.99 -5.16
C PRO A 18 -15.72 0.81 -6.09
N ILE A 19 -15.16 0.75 -7.28
CA ILE A 19 -15.33 -0.39 -8.21
C ILE A 19 -14.74 -1.65 -7.59
N PHE A 20 -13.55 -1.57 -7.01
CA PHE A 20 -12.90 -2.64 -6.27
C PHE A 20 -13.77 -3.18 -5.13
N VAL A 21 -14.36 -2.29 -4.34
CA VAL A 21 -15.30 -2.68 -3.26
C VAL A 21 -16.51 -3.42 -3.85
N PHE A 22 -17.12 -2.94 -4.92
CA PHE A 22 -18.25 -3.61 -5.54
C PHE A 22 -17.89 -5.00 -6.09
N THR A 23 -16.74 -5.14 -6.73
CA THR A 23 -16.31 -6.43 -7.28
C THR A 23 -16.04 -7.48 -6.20
N PHE A 24 -15.66 -7.08 -5.01
CA PHE A 24 -15.43 -7.96 -3.87
C PHE A 24 -16.70 -8.69 -3.41
N TYR A 25 -17.87 -8.10 -3.62
CA TYR A 25 -19.16 -8.71 -3.27
C TYR A 25 -19.73 -9.61 -4.35
N LEU A 26 -19.05 -9.80 -5.48
CA LEU A 26 -19.49 -10.73 -6.50
C LEU A 26 -19.24 -12.17 -6.04
N PRO A 27 -20.15 -13.12 -6.36
CA PRO A 27 -19.98 -14.50 -5.92
C PRO A 27 -18.96 -15.27 -6.75
N GLY A 28 -18.28 -16.21 -6.09
CA GLY A 28 -17.43 -17.22 -6.71
C GLY A 28 -16.22 -16.64 -7.45
N PHE A 29 -15.84 -17.24 -8.58
CA PHE A 29 -14.65 -16.89 -9.36
C PHE A 29 -14.49 -15.39 -9.65
N TYR A 30 -15.57 -14.69 -9.95
CA TYR A 30 -15.52 -13.26 -10.24
C TYR A 30 -15.24 -12.42 -8.97
N GLY A 31 -15.70 -12.87 -7.81
CA GLY A 31 -15.43 -12.23 -6.51
C GLY A 31 -13.97 -12.32 -6.07
N ASP A 32 -13.23 -13.30 -6.57
CA ASP A 32 -11.80 -13.45 -6.30
C ASP A 32 -10.96 -12.74 -7.38
N ILE A 33 -11.24 -13.02 -8.67
CA ILE A 33 -10.36 -12.58 -9.75
C ILE A 33 -10.46 -11.10 -10.08
N LEU A 34 -11.64 -10.48 -9.97
CA LEU A 34 -11.81 -9.06 -10.30
C LEU A 34 -11.16 -8.15 -9.25
N PRO A 35 -11.37 -8.33 -7.92
CA PRO A 35 -10.66 -7.55 -6.92
C PRO A 35 -9.14 -7.74 -7.01
N PHE A 36 -8.66 -8.98 -7.20
CA PHE A 36 -7.25 -9.26 -7.43
C PHE A 36 -6.71 -8.45 -8.61
N THR A 37 -7.38 -8.53 -9.76
CA THR A 37 -6.95 -7.86 -10.99
C THR A 37 -6.92 -6.34 -10.83
N LEU A 38 -7.97 -5.75 -10.24
CA LEU A 38 -8.05 -4.31 -9.99
C LEU A 38 -6.97 -3.84 -9.02
N PHE A 39 -6.72 -4.61 -7.95
CA PHE A 39 -5.66 -4.29 -6.99
C PHE A 39 -4.27 -4.35 -7.64
N VAL A 40 -3.99 -5.37 -8.44
CA VAL A 40 -2.70 -5.51 -9.16
C VAL A 40 -2.53 -4.38 -10.17
N ILE A 41 -3.57 -4.05 -10.96
CA ILE A 41 -3.52 -2.94 -11.91
C ILE A 41 -3.28 -1.62 -11.19
N ALA A 42 -4.00 -1.34 -10.09
CA ALA A 42 -3.82 -0.12 -9.32
C ALA A 42 -2.41 -0.01 -8.72
N SER A 43 -1.87 -1.12 -8.18
CA SER A 43 -0.52 -1.18 -7.63
C SER A 43 0.57 -1.01 -8.70
N PHE A 44 0.34 -1.58 -9.88
CA PHE A 44 1.28 -1.46 -11.00
C PHE A 44 1.27 -0.07 -11.62
N THR A 45 0.08 0.55 -11.75
CA THR A 45 -0.02 1.94 -12.23
C THR A 45 0.65 2.92 -11.28
N ASP A 46 0.56 2.73 -9.97
CA ASP A 46 1.30 3.54 -8.98
C ASP A 46 2.81 3.47 -9.19
N PHE A 47 3.33 2.26 -9.40
CA PHE A 47 4.75 2.08 -9.70
C PHE A 47 5.17 2.77 -11.00
N LEU A 48 4.34 2.67 -12.05
CA LEU A 48 4.59 3.33 -13.35
C LEU A 48 4.55 4.84 -13.23
N ASP A 49 3.58 5.40 -12.48
CA ASP A 49 3.46 6.85 -12.28
C ASP A 49 4.71 7.42 -11.64
N GLY A 50 5.20 6.76 -10.59
CA GLY A 50 6.45 7.14 -9.94
C GLY A 50 7.68 7.08 -10.86
N LEU A 51 7.71 6.19 -11.86
CA LEU A 51 8.75 6.14 -12.88
C LEU A 51 8.58 7.25 -13.92
N LEU A 52 7.37 7.42 -14.45
CA LEU A 52 7.06 8.40 -15.50
C LEU A 52 7.24 9.84 -14.99
N ALA A 53 6.77 10.16 -13.79
CA ALA A 53 6.93 11.47 -13.17
C ALA A 53 8.42 11.86 -13.06
N ARG A 54 9.28 10.91 -12.69
CA ARG A 54 10.74 11.11 -12.65
C ARG A 54 11.36 11.31 -14.02
N MET A 55 10.89 10.61 -15.04
CA MET A 55 11.40 10.71 -16.41
C MET A 55 11.00 12.01 -17.10
N TYR A 56 9.73 12.43 -16.92
CA TYR A 56 9.19 13.59 -17.64
C TYR A 56 9.33 14.91 -16.88
N LYS A 57 9.75 14.88 -15.59
CA LYS A 57 9.83 16.08 -14.72
C LYS A 57 8.53 16.89 -14.66
N GLU A 58 7.40 16.23 -14.89
CA GLU A 58 6.07 16.83 -14.96
C GLU A 58 5.29 16.55 -13.66
N GLU A 59 5.78 17.03 -12.54
CA GLU A 59 5.03 16.99 -11.28
C GLU A 59 3.96 18.10 -11.29
N SER A 60 2.75 17.74 -10.89
CA SER A 60 1.67 18.70 -10.64
C SER A 60 1.38 18.79 -9.15
N LYS A 61 1.08 19.99 -8.65
CA LYS A 61 0.70 20.17 -7.23
C LYS A 61 -0.48 19.30 -6.79
N LEU A 62 -1.42 19.01 -7.70
CA LEU A 62 -2.56 18.15 -7.43
C LEU A 62 -2.14 16.68 -7.34
N GLY A 63 -1.26 16.19 -8.22
CA GLY A 63 -0.69 14.85 -8.17
C GLY A 63 0.12 14.67 -6.89
N GLU A 64 1.03 15.59 -6.57
CA GLU A 64 1.83 15.58 -5.34
C GLU A 64 0.97 15.43 -4.06
N LEU A 65 -0.24 16.03 -4.05
CA LEU A 65 -1.18 15.90 -2.95
C LEU A 65 -1.94 14.57 -2.97
N LEU A 66 -2.43 14.14 -4.14
CA LEU A 66 -3.35 13.00 -4.26
C LEU A 66 -2.64 11.65 -4.32
N ASP A 67 -1.42 11.57 -4.85
CA ASP A 67 -0.67 10.31 -4.98
C ASP A 67 -0.46 9.60 -3.64
N PRO A 68 0.02 10.26 -2.56
CA PRO A 68 0.18 9.61 -1.27
C PRO A 68 -1.13 9.15 -0.65
N ILE A 69 -2.26 9.76 -1.03
CA ILE A 69 -3.59 9.44 -0.54
C ILE A 69 -4.14 8.22 -1.30
N ALA A 70 -4.08 8.25 -2.63
CA ALA A 70 -4.61 7.21 -3.49
C ALA A 70 -3.96 5.84 -3.23
N ASP A 71 -2.63 5.82 -3.08
CA ASP A 71 -1.84 4.63 -2.75
C ASP A 71 -2.29 3.97 -1.44
N LYS A 72 -2.57 4.78 -0.41
CA LYS A 72 -2.98 4.25 0.89
C LYS A 72 -4.43 3.82 0.96
N ILE A 73 -5.31 4.50 0.24
CA ILE A 73 -6.75 4.16 0.25
C ILE A 73 -6.96 2.75 -0.32
N ILE A 74 -6.31 2.37 -1.42
CA ILE A 74 -6.51 1.04 -2.02
C ILE A 74 -6.00 -0.08 -1.11
N VAL A 75 -4.84 0.10 -0.47
CA VAL A 75 -4.28 -0.86 0.48
C VAL A 75 -5.15 -0.97 1.73
N ALA A 76 -5.59 0.16 2.29
CA ALA A 76 -6.46 0.19 3.46
C ALA A 76 -7.79 -0.51 3.16
N THR A 77 -8.40 -0.20 2.01
CA THR A 77 -9.66 -0.84 1.58
C THR A 77 -9.49 -2.34 1.40
N ALA A 78 -8.41 -2.79 0.75
CA ALA A 78 -8.14 -4.23 0.57
C ALA A 78 -8.00 -4.96 1.92
N LEU A 79 -7.20 -4.42 2.86
CA LEU A 79 -7.03 -5.03 4.18
C LEU A 79 -8.33 -5.05 4.97
N LEU A 80 -9.14 -3.98 4.94
CA LEU A 80 -10.44 -3.93 5.61
C LEU A 80 -11.42 -4.96 5.04
N LEU A 81 -11.49 -5.12 3.71
CA LEU A 81 -12.34 -6.11 3.07
C LEU A 81 -11.90 -7.53 3.42
N LEU A 82 -10.60 -7.82 3.42
CA LEU A 82 -10.05 -9.13 3.80
C LEU A 82 -10.29 -9.46 5.28
N VAL A 83 -10.33 -8.47 6.16
CA VAL A 83 -10.71 -8.64 7.57
C VAL A 83 -12.23 -8.86 7.69
N MET A 84 -13.03 -8.10 6.97
CA MET A 84 -14.49 -8.23 6.96
C MET A 84 -14.92 -9.63 6.46
N ASP A 85 -14.29 -10.13 5.42
CA ASP A 85 -14.54 -11.45 4.82
C ASP A 85 -13.98 -12.62 5.64
N GLN A 86 -13.28 -12.35 6.74
CA GLN A 86 -12.62 -13.36 7.58
C GLN A 86 -11.47 -14.12 6.88
N THR A 87 -10.97 -13.62 5.78
CA THR A 87 -9.73 -14.12 5.16
C THR A 87 -8.53 -13.81 6.05
N ILE A 88 -8.51 -12.59 6.64
CA ILE A 88 -7.60 -12.20 7.73
C ILE A 88 -8.42 -12.21 9.02
N LYS A 89 -8.13 -13.14 9.94
CA LYS A 89 -8.92 -13.35 11.14
C LYS A 89 -8.04 -13.51 12.39
N ASN A 90 -8.68 -13.49 13.56
CA ASN A 90 -8.01 -13.71 14.84
C ASN A 90 -6.75 -12.82 15.02
N TYR A 91 -5.62 -13.44 15.36
CA TYR A 91 -4.35 -12.72 15.55
C TYR A 91 -3.75 -12.13 14.29
N GLU A 92 -4.17 -12.59 13.11
CA GLU A 92 -3.69 -12.10 11.81
C GLU A 92 -4.13 -10.64 11.58
N VAL A 93 -5.26 -10.23 12.17
CA VAL A 93 -5.75 -8.84 12.15
C VAL A 93 -4.73 -7.87 12.73
N ILE A 94 -3.92 -8.32 13.70
CA ILE A 94 -2.86 -7.50 14.29
C ILE A 94 -1.85 -7.05 13.22
N ALA A 95 -1.47 -7.96 12.30
CA ALA A 95 -0.56 -7.63 11.22
C ALA A 95 -1.15 -6.55 10.28
N ALA A 96 -2.44 -6.63 9.95
CA ALA A 96 -3.14 -5.63 9.17
C ALA A 96 -3.18 -4.26 9.88
N ILE A 97 -3.47 -4.24 11.17
CA ILE A 97 -3.48 -3.03 12.00
C ILE A 97 -2.08 -2.39 12.03
N ILE A 98 -1.03 -3.18 12.26
CA ILE A 98 0.36 -2.70 12.26
C ILE A 98 0.69 -2.02 10.93
N ILE A 99 0.36 -2.66 9.81
CA ILE A 99 0.62 -2.13 8.48
C ILE A 99 -0.10 -0.79 8.29
N LEU A 100 -1.41 -0.74 8.54
CA LEU A 100 -2.22 0.46 8.33
C LEU A 100 -1.78 1.62 9.23
N THR A 101 -1.60 1.37 10.51
CA THR A 101 -1.19 2.39 11.47
C THR A 101 0.15 3.01 11.08
N ARG A 102 1.11 2.17 10.73
CA ARG A 102 2.42 2.64 10.31
C ARG A 102 2.38 3.39 8.97
N GLU A 103 1.59 2.92 8.00
CA GLU A 103 1.47 3.61 6.70
C GLU A 103 0.96 5.05 6.89
N ILE A 104 -0.06 5.24 7.73
CA ILE A 104 -0.61 6.56 8.04
C ILE A 104 0.43 7.40 8.79
N LEU A 105 1.04 6.86 9.84
CA LEU A 105 1.98 7.56 10.71
C LEU A 105 3.22 8.04 9.93
N ILE A 106 3.85 7.14 9.17
CA ILE A 106 5.06 7.50 8.40
C ILE A 106 4.75 8.43 7.23
N SER A 107 3.53 8.35 6.67
CA SER A 107 3.11 9.31 5.65
C SER A 107 2.99 10.71 6.21
N GLY A 108 2.32 10.87 7.36
CA GLY A 108 2.22 12.16 8.04
C GLY A 108 3.59 12.71 8.42
N LEU A 109 4.48 11.85 8.96
CA LEU A 109 5.84 12.25 9.30
C LEU A 109 6.64 12.71 8.07
N ARG A 110 6.56 11.99 6.96
CA ARG A 110 7.22 12.39 5.71
C ARG A 110 6.73 13.72 5.19
N GLU A 111 5.43 13.96 5.26
CA GLU A 111 4.85 15.23 4.84
C GLU A 111 5.30 16.39 5.73
N PHE A 112 5.33 16.17 7.04
CA PHE A 112 5.85 17.14 8.00
C PHE A 112 7.32 17.49 7.71
N LEU A 113 8.18 16.49 7.56
CA LEU A 113 9.60 16.69 7.27
C LEU A 113 9.86 17.32 5.90
N ALA A 114 9.02 17.02 4.90
CA ALA A 114 9.12 17.63 3.58
C ALA A 114 8.86 19.14 3.60
N LYS A 115 7.97 19.64 4.48
CA LYS A 115 7.76 21.07 4.72
C LYS A 115 9.03 21.73 5.26
N GLY A 116 9.79 21.04 6.12
CA GLY A 116 11.11 21.45 6.59
C GLY A 116 12.26 21.24 5.58
N LYS A 117 11.95 20.89 4.30
CA LYS A 117 12.93 20.57 3.23
C LYS A 117 13.85 19.39 3.53
N ILE A 118 13.46 18.49 4.44
CA ILE A 118 14.23 17.33 4.83
C ILE A 118 13.77 16.13 4.02
N LYS A 119 14.68 15.58 3.23
CA LYS A 119 14.44 14.35 2.47
C LYS A 119 15.01 13.16 3.24
N LEU A 120 14.13 12.30 3.73
CA LEU A 120 14.55 11.02 4.28
C LEU A 120 14.89 10.05 3.13
N PRO A 121 16.09 9.47 3.09
CA PRO A 121 16.48 8.54 2.04
C PRO A 121 15.64 7.27 2.13
N GLY A 122 15.14 6.81 0.99
CA GLY A 122 14.45 5.52 0.89
C GLY A 122 15.45 4.37 1.10
N SER A 123 15.12 3.42 1.98
CA SER A 123 15.92 2.21 2.17
C SER A 123 15.47 1.09 1.23
N ASN A 124 16.40 0.16 0.88
CA ASN A 124 16.03 -1.04 0.11
C ASN A 124 15.05 -1.92 0.87
N LEU A 125 15.13 -1.95 2.21
CA LEU A 125 14.17 -2.65 3.07
C LEU A 125 12.76 -2.07 2.96
N ALA A 126 12.62 -0.75 2.79
CA ALA A 126 11.31 -0.12 2.57
C ALA A 126 10.69 -0.53 1.22
N LYS A 127 11.50 -0.76 0.19
CA LYS A 127 11.02 -1.29 -1.10
C LYS A 127 10.60 -2.74 -0.98
N LEU A 128 11.42 -3.56 -0.33
CA LEU A 128 11.12 -4.97 -0.08
C LEU A 128 9.82 -5.14 0.73
N LYS A 129 9.65 -4.36 1.80
CA LYS A 129 8.44 -4.32 2.60
C LYS A 129 7.20 -4.07 1.74
N THR A 130 7.25 -3.04 0.88
CA THR A 130 6.11 -2.69 0.02
C THR A 130 5.80 -3.80 -0.98
N PHE A 131 6.83 -4.39 -1.58
CA PHE A 131 6.65 -5.51 -2.49
C PHE A 131 5.99 -6.71 -1.79
N LEU A 132 6.49 -7.12 -0.62
CA LEU A 132 5.92 -8.23 0.16
C LEU A 132 4.48 -7.96 0.57
N GLN A 133 4.16 -6.73 0.97
CA GLN A 133 2.81 -6.30 1.33
C GLN A 133 1.85 -6.40 0.15
N MET A 134 2.21 -5.85 -1.02
CA MET A 134 1.38 -5.90 -2.21
C MET A 134 1.18 -7.34 -2.70
N PHE A 135 2.24 -8.14 -2.67
CA PHE A 135 2.17 -9.54 -3.06
C PHE A 135 1.31 -10.38 -2.11
N SER A 136 1.46 -10.16 -0.79
CA SER A 136 0.61 -10.78 0.24
C SER A 136 -0.87 -10.48 0.02
N ILE A 137 -1.23 -9.19 -0.11
CA ILE A 137 -2.62 -8.77 -0.32
C ILE A 137 -3.18 -9.37 -1.62
N SER A 138 -2.38 -9.39 -2.69
CA SER A 138 -2.78 -10.01 -3.96
C SER A 138 -3.11 -11.49 -3.81
N LEU A 139 -2.28 -12.26 -3.09
CA LEU A 139 -2.55 -13.67 -2.82
C LEU A 139 -3.80 -13.88 -1.98
N LEU A 140 -4.03 -13.03 -0.98
CA LEU A 140 -5.21 -13.10 -0.11
C LEU A 140 -6.49 -12.76 -0.86
N LEU A 141 -6.47 -11.78 -1.77
CA LEU A 141 -7.60 -11.44 -2.63
C LEU A 141 -7.95 -12.54 -3.65
N LEU A 142 -6.95 -13.31 -4.06
CA LEU A 142 -7.16 -14.40 -5.01
C LEU A 142 -7.91 -15.59 -4.38
N GLY A 143 -7.92 -15.71 -3.06
CA GLY A 143 -8.73 -16.67 -2.29
C GLY A 143 -8.56 -18.12 -2.74
N ASP A 144 -9.68 -18.86 -2.77
CA ASP A 144 -9.71 -20.26 -3.23
C ASP A 144 -9.43 -20.42 -4.72
N THR A 145 -9.73 -19.42 -5.52
CA THR A 145 -9.38 -19.40 -6.95
C THR A 145 -7.87 -19.44 -7.14
N GLY A 146 -7.10 -18.82 -6.25
CA GLY A 146 -5.64 -18.88 -6.25
C GLY A 146 -5.10 -20.30 -6.10
N ASN A 147 -5.70 -21.09 -5.22
CA ASN A 147 -5.31 -22.49 -5.02
C ASN A 147 -5.50 -23.34 -6.28
N LYS A 148 -6.59 -23.09 -7.02
CA LYS A 148 -6.90 -23.80 -8.26
C LYS A 148 -5.97 -23.41 -9.40
N ILE A 149 -5.66 -22.10 -9.53
CA ILE A 149 -4.83 -21.59 -10.63
C ILE A 149 -3.34 -21.94 -10.39
N LEU A 150 -2.85 -21.78 -9.16
CA LEU A 150 -1.44 -21.98 -8.84
C LEU A 150 -1.08 -23.45 -8.60
N ASN A 151 -2.10 -24.32 -8.58
CA ASN A 151 -1.95 -25.79 -8.40
C ASN A 151 -1.08 -26.15 -7.17
N PHE A 152 -1.24 -25.38 -6.08
CA PHE A 152 -0.55 -25.66 -4.82
C PHE A 152 -1.09 -26.95 -4.21
N GLN A 153 -0.29 -28.02 -4.25
CA GLN A 153 -0.69 -29.33 -3.70
C GLN A 153 -0.53 -29.37 -2.16
N ASP A 154 0.48 -28.67 -1.63
CA ASP A 154 0.86 -28.76 -0.20
C ASP A 154 0.56 -27.48 0.59
N TYR A 155 0.41 -26.32 -0.04
CA TYR A 155 0.22 -25.04 0.63
C TYR A 155 -0.94 -24.26 -0.01
N ASN A 156 -1.83 -23.75 0.86
CA ASN A 156 -2.90 -22.88 0.43
C ASN A 156 -2.35 -21.46 0.17
N ALA A 157 -2.78 -20.80 -0.93
CA ALA A 157 -2.43 -19.42 -1.25
C ALA A 157 -2.71 -18.46 -0.08
N GLN A 158 -3.79 -18.71 0.67
CA GLN A 158 -4.12 -17.96 1.88
C GLN A 158 -3.02 -18.10 2.95
N THR A 159 -2.52 -19.30 3.22
CA THR A 159 -1.44 -19.52 4.21
C THR A 159 -0.17 -18.77 3.83
N ILE A 160 0.22 -18.83 2.55
CA ILE A 160 1.39 -18.09 2.04
C ILE A 160 1.13 -16.59 2.17
N GLY A 161 -0.05 -16.11 1.79
CA GLY A 161 -0.46 -14.72 1.92
C GLY A 161 -0.34 -14.21 3.35
N ILE A 162 -0.84 -14.96 4.35
CA ILE A 162 -0.75 -14.61 5.76
C ILE A 162 0.70 -14.57 6.27
N ILE A 163 1.54 -15.54 5.88
CA ILE A 163 2.96 -15.53 6.25
C ILE A 163 3.64 -14.27 5.71
N LEU A 164 3.38 -13.92 4.46
CA LEU A 164 3.93 -12.71 3.82
C LEU A 164 3.38 -11.44 4.45
N LEU A 165 2.11 -11.44 4.90
CA LEU A 165 1.51 -10.32 5.63
C LEU A 165 2.27 -10.06 6.94
N TRP A 166 2.56 -11.10 7.73
CA TRP A 166 3.35 -10.98 8.95
C TRP A 166 4.78 -10.53 8.68
N LEU A 167 5.44 -11.08 7.67
CA LEU A 167 6.78 -10.65 7.27
C LEU A 167 6.79 -9.16 6.89
N SER A 168 5.80 -8.71 6.13
CA SER A 168 5.68 -7.31 5.76
C SER A 168 5.36 -6.42 6.97
N ALA A 169 4.56 -6.89 7.94
CA ALA A 169 4.28 -6.18 9.18
C ALA A 169 5.53 -6.00 10.03
N LEU A 170 6.36 -7.05 10.20
CA LEU A 170 7.62 -6.98 10.93
C LEU A 170 8.61 -6.02 10.28
N LEU A 171 8.79 -6.10 8.95
CA LEU A 171 9.64 -5.16 8.21
C LEU A 171 9.11 -3.74 8.29
N THR A 172 7.80 -3.59 8.34
CA THR A 172 7.11 -2.31 8.47
C THR A 172 7.40 -1.67 9.82
N LEU A 173 7.38 -2.42 10.92
CA LEU A 173 7.77 -1.94 12.25
C LEU A 173 9.25 -1.54 12.30
N TYR A 174 10.13 -2.41 11.80
CA TYR A 174 11.57 -2.14 11.79
C TYR A 174 11.91 -0.85 11.01
N THR A 175 11.42 -0.74 9.79
CA THR A 175 11.66 0.46 8.96
C THR A 175 10.95 1.69 9.51
N GLY A 176 9.78 1.52 10.16
CA GLY A 176 9.03 2.61 10.79
C GLY A 176 9.77 3.21 11.98
N TYR A 177 10.37 2.38 12.83
CA TYR A 177 11.16 2.83 13.97
C TYR A 177 12.34 3.72 13.53
N ASP A 178 13.08 3.32 12.49
CA ASP A 178 14.20 4.10 11.95
C ASP A 178 13.76 5.48 11.43
N TYR A 179 12.59 5.53 10.75
CA TYR A 179 12.01 6.79 10.29
C TYR A 179 11.55 7.69 11.45
N LEU A 180 10.88 7.12 12.45
CA LEU A 180 10.42 7.86 13.63
C LEU A 180 11.58 8.46 14.40
N ARG A 181 12.61 7.68 14.66
CA ARG A 181 13.80 8.15 15.37
C ARG A 181 14.43 9.36 14.67
N LYS A 182 14.69 9.24 13.37
CA LYS A 182 15.27 10.33 12.58
C LYS A 182 14.37 11.57 12.52
N GLY A 183 13.05 11.37 12.46
CA GLY A 183 12.09 12.47 12.47
C GLY A 183 12.03 13.21 13.79
N ILE A 184 12.05 12.48 14.92
CA ILE A 184 12.05 13.06 16.26
C ILE A 184 13.36 13.79 16.54
N ASP A 185 14.51 13.18 16.24
CA ASP A 185 15.83 13.80 16.42
C ASP A 185 15.92 15.14 15.71
N HIS A 186 15.28 15.23 14.54
CA HIS A 186 15.24 16.48 13.78
C HIS A 186 14.30 17.53 14.38
N ALA A 187 13.08 17.14 14.76
CA ALA A 187 12.12 18.05 15.38
C ALA A 187 12.71 18.69 16.65
N ILE A 188 13.38 17.90 17.51
CA ILE A 188 14.06 18.40 18.71
C ILE A 188 15.22 19.35 18.35
N SER A 189 15.94 19.10 17.26
CA SER A 189 17.05 19.94 16.83
C SER A 189 16.60 21.30 16.27
N GLU A 190 15.38 21.42 15.76
CA GLU A 190 14.78 22.69 15.35
C GLU A 190 14.29 23.50 16.55
N ASP A 191 13.56 22.88 17.47
CA ASP A 191 13.09 23.55 18.71
C ASP A 191 14.24 24.11 19.57
N SER A 192 15.44 23.57 19.42
CA SER A 192 16.63 24.05 20.17
C SER A 192 17.34 25.22 19.49
N LYS A 193 16.88 25.69 18.32
CA LYS A 193 17.47 26.80 17.57
C LYS A 193 16.66 28.10 17.66
N ASP A 194 15.41 28.00 18.13
CA ASP A 194 14.54 29.12 18.47
C ASP A 194 14.71 29.51 19.98
#